data_686cbd3e2b55a553ae57cf18b1ac2bdb
#
_entry.id   686cbd3e2b55a553ae57cf18b1ac2bdb
#
_cell.length_a   1.000
_cell.length_b   1.000
_cell.length_c   1.000
_cell.angle_alpha   90.00
_cell.angle_beta   90.00
_cell.angle_gamma   90.00
#
_symmetry.space_group_name_H-M   'P 1'
#
loop_
_entity.id
_entity.type
_entity.pdbx_description
1 polymer ?
#
loop_
_entity_poly.entity_id
_entity_poly.type
_entity_poly.pdbx_seq_one_letter_code
_entity_poly.pdbx_strand_id
1 'polypeptide(L)'
;METGVRGCISSWACLCGLMDSISDRPKYLFLNDIDTCDIDELLECSRRLSSPPVQVEYQWINNLELDIAEPFDMIFIDTWHIYGQLKRELAKFAPLTRKYIIMHDTTVDEFQGETIRSGFDADAQAISSGFPKHEIMCGLGMAISEFLEQHPEWILKEKYTNNNGLTVLQRIDG
;
A
#
# COMPACT_ATOMS: atom_id res chain seq x y z
N MET A 1 -3.38 -7.45 1.92
CA MET A 1 -1.95 -7.12 2.01
C MET A 1 -1.79 -5.66 2.36
N GLU A 2 -0.76 -5.30 3.10
CA GLU A 2 -0.35 -3.92 3.40
C GLU A 2 1.15 -3.78 3.20
N THR A 3 1.58 -2.68 2.55
CA THR A 3 2.97 -2.27 2.39
C THR A 3 3.17 -0.91 3.02
N GLY A 4 4.22 -0.75 3.85
CA GLY A 4 4.43 0.44 4.69
C GLY A 4 3.63 0.34 5.99
N VAL A 5 4.04 -0.55 6.88
CA VAL A 5 3.34 -0.89 8.13
C VAL A 5 3.67 0.08 9.26
N ARG A 6 4.94 0.46 9.37
CA ARG A 6 5.47 1.40 10.37
C ARG A 6 4.95 1.13 11.79
N GLY A 7 3.98 1.92 12.29
CA GLY A 7 3.39 1.79 13.63
C GLY A 7 2.12 0.94 13.70
N CYS A 8 1.84 0.13 12.71
CA CYS A 8 0.68 -0.79 12.64
C CYS A 8 -0.71 -0.14 12.71
N ILE A 9 -0.86 1.18 12.52
CA ILE A 9 -2.16 1.85 12.67
C ILE A 9 -3.18 1.33 11.66
N SER A 10 -2.82 1.31 10.39
CA SER A 10 -3.64 0.77 9.29
C SER A 10 -3.76 -0.76 9.36
N SER A 11 -2.73 -1.44 9.85
CA SER A 11 -2.73 -2.88 10.07
C SER A 11 -3.83 -3.33 11.04
N TRP A 12 -4.07 -2.55 12.11
CA TRP A 12 -5.19 -2.79 13.03
C TRP A 12 -6.55 -2.66 12.34
N ALA A 13 -6.73 -1.64 11.49
CA ALA A 13 -7.97 -1.50 10.73
C ALA A 13 -8.18 -2.67 9.77
N CYS A 14 -7.12 -3.12 9.08
CA CYS A 14 -7.15 -4.29 8.20
C CYS A 14 -7.49 -5.57 8.98
N LEU A 15 -6.86 -5.80 10.13
CA LEU A 15 -7.14 -6.96 10.99
C LEU A 15 -8.59 -6.96 11.47
N CYS A 16 -9.10 -5.84 12.00
CA CYS A 16 -10.49 -5.71 12.43
C CYS A 16 -11.47 -6.00 11.29
N GLY A 17 -11.23 -5.41 10.11
CA GLY A 17 -12.08 -5.66 8.94
C GLY A 17 -12.08 -7.13 8.50
N LEU A 18 -10.94 -7.82 8.60
CA LEU A 18 -10.86 -9.25 8.33
C LEU A 18 -11.59 -10.07 9.40
N MET A 19 -11.49 -9.70 10.68
CA MET A 19 -12.18 -10.38 11.77
C MET A 19 -13.72 -10.25 11.63
N ASP A 20 -14.20 -9.07 11.27
CA ASP A 20 -15.64 -8.80 11.08
C ASP A 20 -16.20 -9.35 9.77
N SER A 21 -15.35 -9.70 8.84
CA SER A 21 -15.77 -10.22 7.53
C SER A 21 -16.52 -11.55 7.68
N ILE A 22 -17.71 -11.63 7.09
CA ILE A 22 -18.49 -12.88 7.00
C ILE A 22 -17.98 -13.68 5.79
N SER A 23 -16.97 -14.51 6.00
CA SER A 23 -16.39 -15.33 4.95
C SER A 23 -15.94 -16.67 5.52
N ASP A 24 -16.30 -17.77 4.83
CA ASP A 24 -15.82 -19.13 5.15
C ASP A 24 -14.41 -19.39 4.60
N ARG A 25 -13.85 -18.43 3.83
CA ARG A 25 -12.49 -18.55 3.31
C ARG A 25 -11.46 -18.23 4.40
N PRO A 26 -10.28 -18.87 4.37
CA PRO A 26 -9.17 -18.47 5.21
C PRO A 26 -8.88 -16.98 5.07
N LYS A 27 -8.71 -16.29 6.20
CA LYS A 27 -8.41 -14.86 6.25
C LYS A 27 -6.91 -14.67 6.46
N TYR A 28 -6.33 -13.83 5.64
CA TYR A 28 -4.89 -13.63 5.61
C TYR A 28 -4.53 -12.15 5.54
N LEU A 29 -3.71 -11.70 6.47
CA LEU A 29 -3.12 -10.37 6.52
C LEU A 29 -1.62 -10.48 6.32
N PHE A 30 -1.15 -10.10 5.13
CA PHE A 30 0.27 -10.01 4.83
C PHE A 30 0.71 -8.57 5.03
N LEU A 31 1.74 -8.38 5.83
CA LEU A 31 2.33 -7.11 6.22
C LEU A 31 3.76 -7.03 5.72
N ASN A 32 4.16 -5.87 5.21
CA ASN A 32 5.51 -5.63 4.72
C ASN A 32 5.98 -4.22 5.03
N ASP A 33 7.22 -4.11 5.45
CA ASP A 33 7.93 -2.83 5.60
C ASP A 33 9.41 -3.00 5.26
N ILE A 34 10.08 -1.90 4.93
CA ILE A 34 11.54 -1.83 4.77
C ILE A 34 12.26 -1.72 6.12
N ASP A 35 11.54 -1.34 7.17
CA ASP A 35 12.01 -1.28 8.55
C ASP A 35 11.39 -2.40 9.40
N THR A 36 11.96 -2.66 10.57
CA THR A 36 11.41 -3.62 11.52
C THR A 36 10.18 -3.05 12.21
N CYS A 37 9.10 -3.83 12.25
CA CYS A 37 7.85 -3.48 12.94
C CYS A 37 7.52 -4.53 13.99
N ASP A 38 7.07 -4.06 15.16
CA ASP A 38 6.55 -4.94 16.20
C ASP A 38 5.08 -5.25 15.89
N ILE A 39 4.79 -6.52 15.59
CA ILE A 39 3.45 -7.01 15.27
C ILE A 39 2.90 -8.00 16.32
N ASP A 40 3.55 -8.14 17.47
CA ASP A 40 3.19 -9.15 18.46
C ASP A 40 1.77 -8.98 18.98
N GLU A 41 1.34 -7.73 19.22
CA GLU A 41 -0.03 -7.46 19.66
C GLU A 41 -1.07 -7.82 18.58
N LEU A 42 -0.78 -7.59 17.28
CA LEU A 42 -1.64 -8.00 16.17
C LEU A 42 -1.79 -9.53 16.13
N LEU A 43 -0.67 -10.24 16.27
CA LEU A 43 -0.65 -11.70 16.30
C LEU A 43 -1.45 -12.25 17.49
N GLU A 44 -1.28 -11.68 18.67
CA GLU A 44 -2.01 -12.12 19.86
C GLU A 44 -3.51 -11.83 19.72
N CYS A 45 -3.90 -10.65 19.25
CA CYS A 45 -5.28 -10.27 19.03
C CYS A 45 -5.96 -11.21 18.04
N SER A 46 -5.33 -11.49 16.91
CA SER A 46 -5.85 -12.44 15.92
C SER A 46 -6.12 -13.82 16.52
N ARG A 47 -5.20 -14.36 17.30
CA ARG A 47 -5.34 -15.68 17.92
C ARG A 47 -6.48 -15.75 18.95
N ARG A 48 -6.69 -14.67 19.72
CA ARG A 48 -7.62 -14.63 20.84
C ARG A 48 -9.05 -14.28 20.45
N LEU A 49 -9.21 -13.40 19.45
CA LEU A 49 -10.51 -12.76 19.17
C LEU A 49 -11.17 -13.22 17.87
N SER A 50 -10.49 -14.00 17.03
CA SER A 50 -11.09 -14.55 15.81
C SER A 50 -11.12 -16.07 15.78
N SER A 51 -12.21 -16.63 15.21
CA SER A 51 -12.39 -18.07 15.02
C SER A 51 -13.01 -18.35 13.65
N PRO A 52 -12.27 -18.95 12.69
CA PRO A 52 -10.84 -19.27 12.77
C PRO A 52 -9.96 -18.01 12.86
N PRO A 53 -8.74 -18.09 13.43
CA PRO A 53 -7.81 -16.97 13.49
C PRO A 53 -7.48 -16.42 12.11
N VAL A 54 -7.32 -15.09 12.01
CA VAL A 54 -6.70 -14.45 10.84
C VAL A 54 -5.24 -14.83 10.82
N GLN A 55 -4.76 -15.39 9.72
CA GLN A 55 -3.32 -15.64 9.55
C GLN A 55 -2.62 -14.30 9.30
N VAL A 56 -1.66 -13.95 10.14
CA VAL A 56 -0.85 -12.72 10.00
C VAL A 56 0.58 -13.12 9.72
N GLU A 57 1.16 -12.56 8.65
CA GLU A 57 2.54 -12.73 8.26
C GLU A 57 3.19 -11.37 8.05
N TYR A 58 4.44 -11.22 8.46
CA TYR A 58 5.23 -10.01 8.25
C TYR A 58 6.54 -10.34 7.54
N GLN A 59 6.88 -9.55 6.52
CA GLN A 59 8.17 -9.63 5.84
C GLN A 59 8.89 -8.28 5.87
N TRP A 60 10.11 -8.30 6.40
CA TRP A 60 11.02 -7.16 6.42
C TRP A 60 11.91 -7.18 5.19
N ILE A 61 11.47 -6.52 4.14
CA ILE A 61 12.16 -6.43 2.85
C ILE A 61 11.60 -5.25 2.05
N ASN A 62 12.36 -4.73 1.09
CA ASN A 62 11.84 -3.79 0.11
C ASN A 62 10.65 -4.41 -0.64
N ASN A 63 9.50 -3.74 -0.62
CA ASN A 63 8.26 -4.26 -1.22
C ASN A 63 8.39 -4.54 -2.74
N LEU A 64 9.27 -3.81 -3.43
CA LEU A 64 9.56 -4.08 -4.85
C LEU A 64 10.32 -5.39 -5.07
N GLU A 65 10.92 -5.97 -4.03
CA GLU A 65 11.63 -7.25 -4.06
C GLU A 65 10.78 -8.44 -3.58
N LEU A 66 9.58 -8.18 -3.04
CA LEU A 66 8.68 -9.23 -2.57
C LEU A 66 8.37 -10.24 -3.68
N ASP A 67 8.43 -11.53 -3.34
CA ASP A 67 7.88 -12.61 -4.16
C ASP A 67 6.52 -13.03 -3.60
N ILE A 68 5.47 -12.79 -4.37
CA ILE A 68 4.07 -13.03 -3.97
C ILE A 68 3.49 -14.10 -4.88
N ALA A 69 3.25 -15.28 -4.30
CA ALA A 69 2.75 -16.43 -5.04
C ALA A 69 1.23 -16.37 -5.34
N GLU A 70 0.45 -15.75 -4.44
CA GLU A 70 -1.02 -15.74 -4.53
C GLU A 70 -1.60 -14.34 -4.49
N PRO A 71 -2.58 -14.03 -5.34
CA PRO A 71 -3.20 -12.71 -5.36
C PRO A 71 -4.04 -12.43 -4.11
N PHE A 72 -4.05 -11.17 -3.68
CA PHE A 72 -4.85 -10.63 -2.59
C PHE A 72 -6.18 -10.04 -3.09
N ASP A 73 -7.20 -10.01 -2.24
CA ASP A 73 -8.43 -9.27 -2.54
C ASP A 73 -8.19 -7.76 -2.50
N MET A 74 -7.29 -7.29 -1.63
CA MET A 74 -6.99 -5.88 -1.42
C MET A 74 -5.52 -5.68 -1.09
N ILE A 75 -4.94 -4.60 -1.61
CA ILE A 75 -3.66 -4.07 -1.15
C ILE A 75 -3.83 -2.64 -0.61
N PHE A 76 -3.20 -2.36 0.53
CA PHE A 76 -3.03 -1.03 1.09
C PHE A 76 -1.56 -0.61 0.91
N ILE A 77 -1.32 0.56 0.31
CA ILE A 77 0.00 1.09 -0.01
C ILE A 77 0.21 2.40 0.76
N ASP A 78 1.18 2.43 1.65
CA ASP A 78 1.57 3.58 2.47
C ASP A 78 3.09 3.62 2.66
N THR A 79 3.81 3.74 1.55
CA THR A 79 5.27 3.63 1.49
C THR A 79 5.92 4.99 1.23
N TRP A 80 6.95 5.07 0.40
CA TRP A 80 7.57 6.34 0.02
C TRP A 80 6.69 7.11 -0.99
N HIS A 81 6.16 8.25 -0.58
CA HIS A 81 5.14 9.02 -1.32
C HIS A 81 5.73 9.84 -2.45
N ILE A 82 6.25 9.16 -3.47
CA ILE A 82 6.75 9.72 -4.71
C ILE A 82 6.17 8.98 -5.92
N TYR A 83 6.09 9.68 -7.05
CA TYR A 83 5.64 9.10 -8.32
C TYR A 83 6.39 7.81 -8.68
N GLY A 84 7.73 7.84 -8.59
CA GLY A 84 8.57 6.72 -8.99
C GLY A 84 8.35 5.44 -8.19
N GLN A 85 8.08 5.56 -6.90
CA GLN A 85 7.77 4.42 -6.03
C GLN A 85 6.39 3.87 -6.36
N LEU A 86 5.35 4.71 -6.30
CA LEU A 86 3.97 4.28 -6.53
C LEU A 86 3.75 3.70 -7.92
N LYS A 87 4.37 4.26 -8.96
CA LYS A 87 4.32 3.72 -10.32
C LYS A 87 4.80 2.26 -10.38
N ARG A 88 5.90 1.95 -9.70
CA ARG A 88 6.45 0.58 -9.64
C ARG A 88 5.60 -0.35 -8.81
N GLU A 89 5.05 0.14 -7.71
CA GLU A 89 4.14 -0.62 -6.85
C GLU A 89 2.84 -0.96 -7.59
N LEU A 90 2.22 0.00 -8.28
CA LEU A 90 1.04 -0.24 -9.08
C LEU A 90 1.31 -1.26 -10.19
N ALA A 91 2.43 -1.15 -10.91
CA ALA A 91 2.82 -2.11 -11.94
C ALA A 91 3.03 -3.52 -11.39
N LYS A 92 3.60 -3.64 -10.18
CA LYS A 92 3.86 -4.92 -9.52
C LYS A 92 2.61 -5.54 -8.92
N PHE A 93 1.83 -4.75 -8.19
CA PHE A 93 0.78 -5.27 -7.32
C PHE A 93 -0.60 -5.31 -7.97
N ALA A 94 -0.90 -4.48 -8.98
CA ALA A 94 -2.20 -4.50 -9.62
C ALA A 94 -2.56 -5.87 -10.25
N PRO A 95 -1.64 -6.59 -10.92
CA PRO A 95 -1.91 -7.94 -11.41
C PRO A 95 -2.19 -8.96 -10.29
N LEU A 96 -1.69 -8.70 -9.08
CA LEU A 96 -1.83 -9.53 -7.89
C LEU A 96 -2.98 -9.08 -6.98
N THR A 97 -3.80 -8.12 -7.41
CA THR A 97 -4.91 -7.58 -6.62
C THR A 97 -6.24 -7.83 -7.34
N ARG A 98 -7.17 -8.51 -6.65
CA ARG A 98 -8.45 -8.92 -7.24
C ARG A 98 -9.52 -7.84 -7.21
N LYS A 99 -9.53 -6.95 -6.17
CA LYS A 99 -10.69 -6.05 -5.96
C LYS A 99 -10.29 -4.59 -5.72
N TYR A 100 -9.40 -4.32 -4.77
CA TYR A 100 -9.13 -2.95 -4.34
C TYR A 100 -7.64 -2.67 -4.19
N ILE A 101 -7.21 -1.50 -4.70
CA ILE A 101 -5.94 -0.87 -4.38
C ILE A 101 -6.27 0.39 -3.60
N ILE A 102 -5.72 0.52 -2.39
CA ILE A 102 -5.91 1.66 -1.50
C ILE A 102 -4.54 2.31 -1.28
N MET A 103 -4.45 3.62 -1.48
CA MET A 103 -3.21 4.38 -1.36
C MET A 103 -3.42 5.53 -0.40
N HIS A 104 -2.51 5.70 0.56
CA HIS A 104 -2.52 6.80 1.54
C HIS A 104 -1.70 8.00 1.05
N ASP A 105 -1.82 9.13 1.76
CA ASP A 105 -1.13 10.41 1.51
C ASP A 105 -1.37 11.02 0.11
N THR A 106 -2.41 10.58 -0.59
CA THR A 106 -2.70 10.94 -1.99
C THR A 106 -3.23 12.36 -2.18
N THR A 107 -3.45 13.13 -1.11
CA THR A 107 -3.78 14.57 -1.18
C THR A 107 -2.58 15.43 -0.83
N VAL A 108 -1.88 15.11 0.26
CA VAL A 108 -0.74 15.91 0.72
C VAL A 108 0.44 15.82 -0.26
N ASP A 109 0.63 14.63 -0.83
CA ASP A 109 1.69 14.35 -1.80
C ASP A 109 1.15 14.17 -3.24
N GLU A 110 0.02 14.82 -3.59
CA GLU A 110 -0.62 14.68 -4.90
C GLU A 110 0.26 15.18 -6.04
N PHE A 111 0.83 16.38 -5.91
CA PHE A 111 1.54 17.06 -7.01
C PHE A 111 3.05 17.00 -6.88
N GLN A 112 3.57 17.06 -5.69
CA GLN A 112 5.01 16.96 -5.41
C GLN A 112 5.27 15.82 -4.43
N GLY A 113 6.39 15.11 -4.62
CA GLY A 113 6.74 13.99 -3.78
C GLY A 113 7.07 14.41 -2.34
N GLU A 114 6.88 13.48 -1.40
CA GLU A 114 7.24 13.63 0.01
C GLU A 114 8.66 14.17 0.22
N THR A 115 9.60 13.77 -0.61
CA THR A 115 10.98 14.26 -0.60
C THR A 115 11.05 15.78 -0.62
N ILE A 116 10.29 16.41 -1.52
CA ILE A 116 10.28 17.87 -1.68
C ILE A 116 9.50 18.51 -0.53
N ARG A 117 8.34 17.96 -0.17
CA ARG A 117 7.52 18.45 0.93
C ARG A 117 8.26 18.44 2.26
N SER A 118 9.05 17.39 2.50
CA SER A 118 9.81 17.22 3.74
C SER A 118 11.18 17.88 3.72
N GLY A 119 11.58 18.51 2.60
CA GLY A 119 12.85 19.21 2.46
C GLY A 119 14.07 18.29 2.38
N PHE A 120 13.90 17.03 1.98
CA PHE A 120 15.00 16.11 1.77
C PHE A 120 15.75 16.43 0.46
N ASP A 121 17.01 16.02 0.40
CA ASP A 121 17.85 16.18 -0.79
C ASP A 121 17.51 15.13 -1.86
N ALA A 122 16.82 15.58 -2.91
CA ALA A 122 16.40 14.72 -4.02
C ALA A 122 17.59 14.17 -4.83
N ASP A 123 18.73 14.85 -4.88
CA ASP A 123 19.94 14.35 -5.56
C ASP A 123 20.55 13.19 -4.74
N ALA A 124 20.65 13.37 -3.43
CA ALA A 124 21.13 12.31 -2.53
C ALA A 124 20.23 11.07 -2.57
N GLN A 125 18.92 11.29 -2.56
CA GLN A 125 17.96 10.18 -2.66
C GLN A 125 17.97 9.50 -4.03
N ALA A 126 18.20 10.23 -5.12
CA ALA A 126 18.35 9.64 -6.46
C ALA A 126 19.59 8.73 -6.53
N ILE A 127 20.68 9.14 -5.91
CA ILE A 127 21.91 8.33 -5.85
C ILE A 127 21.67 7.05 -5.02
N SER A 128 21.05 7.19 -3.86
CA SER A 128 20.86 6.04 -2.93
C SER A 128 19.81 5.06 -3.38
N SER A 129 18.71 5.51 -4.01
CA SER A 129 17.62 4.65 -4.46
C SER A 129 17.78 4.14 -5.89
N GLY A 130 18.58 4.82 -6.70
CA GLY A 130 18.66 4.58 -8.14
C GLY A 130 17.46 5.10 -8.95
N PHE A 131 16.53 5.80 -8.31
CA PHE A 131 15.39 6.40 -9.01
C PHE A 131 15.79 7.71 -9.70
N PRO A 132 15.26 7.99 -10.90
CA PRO A 132 15.45 9.28 -11.54
C PRO A 132 14.98 10.43 -10.66
N LYS A 133 15.76 11.50 -10.54
CA LYS A 133 15.43 12.66 -9.69
C LYS A 133 14.02 13.21 -9.96
N HIS A 134 13.61 13.31 -11.23
CA HIS A 134 12.28 13.82 -11.58
C HIS A 134 11.16 12.92 -11.04
N GLU A 135 11.36 11.60 -10.95
CA GLU A 135 10.40 10.66 -10.37
C GLU A 135 10.30 10.80 -8.84
N ILE A 136 11.37 11.23 -8.20
CA ILE A 136 11.40 11.51 -6.74
C ILE A 136 10.72 12.84 -6.43
N MET A 137 10.84 13.82 -7.32
CA MET A 137 10.24 15.15 -7.12
C MET A 137 8.73 15.17 -7.39
N CYS A 138 8.23 14.31 -8.27
CA CYS A 138 6.81 14.22 -8.61
C CYS A 138 6.01 13.47 -7.54
N GLY A 139 4.75 13.90 -7.36
CA GLY A 139 3.82 13.31 -6.40
C GLY A 139 3.04 12.12 -6.94
N LEU A 140 2.21 11.57 -6.07
CA LEU A 140 1.44 10.34 -6.29
C LEU A 140 0.37 10.47 -7.36
N GLY A 141 -0.22 11.67 -7.52
CA GLY A 141 -1.33 11.92 -8.45
C GLY A 141 -1.01 11.57 -9.89
N MET A 142 0.24 11.82 -10.33
CA MET A 142 0.68 11.48 -11.67
C MET A 142 0.71 9.95 -11.89
N ALA A 143 1.20 9.18 -10.92
CA ALA A 143 1.24 7.72 -11.01
C ALA A 143 -0.18 7.12 -11.08
N ILE A 144 -1.10 7.65 -10.27
CA ILE A 144 -2.49 7.21 -10.25
C ILE A 144 -3.18 7.50 -11.58
N SER A 145 -2.99 8.71 -12.13
CA SER A 145 -3.60 9.11 -13.40
C SER A 145 -3.10 8.26 -14.57
N GLU A 146 -1.79 8.10 -14.71
CA GLU A 146 -1.19 7.25 -15.74
C GLU A 146 -1.65 5.78 -15.62
N PHE A 147 -1.74 5.28 -14.40
CA PHE A 147 -2.21 3.92 -14.16
C PHE A 147 -3.66 3.74 -14.63
N LEU A 148 -4.56 4.64 -14.27
CA LEU A 148 -5.97 4.56 -14.68
C LEU A 148 -6.16 4.72 -16.20
N GLU A 149 -5.33 5.53 -16.87
CA GLU A 149 -5.35 5.66 -18.33
C GLU A 149 -4.91 4.37 -19.04
N GLN A 150 -3.96 3.63 -18.47
CA GLN A 150 -3.39 2.42 -19.06
C GLN A 150 -4.15 1.15 -18.68
N HIS A 151 -4.93 1.18 -17.61
CA HIS A 151 -5.60 0.02 -17.01
C HIS A 151 -7.12 0.24 -16.89
N PRO A 152 -7.89 0.12 -18.01
CA PRO A 152 -9.32 0.37 -18.02
C PRO A 152 -10.13 -0.61 -17.17
N GLU A 153 -9.53 -1.71 -16.72
CA GLU A 153 -10.10 -2.64 -15.74
C GLU A 153 -10.12 -2.08 -14.31
N TRP A 154 -9.50 -0.92 -14.07
CA TRP A 154 -9.49 -0.22 -12.79
C TRP A 154 -10.21 1.13 -12.90
N ILE A 155 -11.00 1.46 -11.90
CA ILE A 155 -11.68 2.75 -11.78
C ILE A 155 -11.37 3.42 -10.46
N LEU A 156 -11.37 4.75 -10.45
CA LEU A 156 -11.39 5.52 -9.20
C LEU A 156 -12.74 5.30 -8.52
N LYS A 157 -12.76 4.61 -7.38
CA LYS A 157 -13.96 4.38 -6.60
C LYS A 157 -14.25 5.53 -5.65
N GLU A 158 -13.25 5.92 -4.87
CA GLU A 158 -13.39 6.94 -3.83
C GLU A 158 -12.07 7.72 -3.67
N LYS A 159 -12.17 9.02 -3.35
CA LYS A 159 -11.04 9.86 -2.97
C LYS A 159 -11.44 10.68 -1.75
N TYR A 160 -10.71 10.50 -0.66
CA TYR A 160 -10.87 11.26 0.58
C TYR A 160 -9.71 12.25 0.69
N THR A 161 -10.00 13.46 1.19
CA THR A 161 -9.01 14.54 1.32
C THR A 161 -8.57 14.80 2.77
N ASN A 162 -9.27 14.20 3.74
CA ASN A 162 -8.89 14.25 5.15
C ASN A 162 -7.74 13.28 5.44
N ASN A 163 -7.06 13.50 6.55
CA ASN A 163 -5.94 12.68 7.02
C ASN A 163 -4.91 12.43 5.91
N ASN A 164 -4.39 13.50 5.30
CA ASN A 164 -3.43 13.52 4.19
C ASN A 164 -3.95 12.96 2.85
N GLY A 165 -5.13 12.36 2.82
CA GLY A 165 -5.75 11.79 1.63
C GLY A 165 -5.67 10.29 1.51
N LEU A 166 -6.76 9.72 1.01
CA LEU A 166 -6.86 8.29 0.70
C LEU A 166 -7.52 8.13 -0.67
N THR A 167 -6.89 7.36 -1.55
CA THR A 167 -7.46 7.01 -2.85
C THR A 167 -7.75 5.53 -2.93
N VAL A 168 -8.97 5.18 -3.34
CA VAL A 168 -9.42 3.80 -3.51
C VAL A 168 -9.68 3.53 -4.98
N LEU A 169 -8.95 2.59 -5.56
CA LEU A 169 -9.23 2.03 -6.87
C LEU A 169 -9.98 0.71 -6.73
N GLN A 170 -10.92 0.49 -7.63
CA GLN A 170 -11.69 -0.75 -7.69
C GLN A 170 -11.49 -1.42 -9.05
N ARG A 171 -11.25 -2.71 -9.05
CA ARG A 171 -11.25 -3.54 -10.25
C ARG A 171 -12.69 -3.86 -10.67
N ILE A 172 -13.01 -3.70 -11.94
CA ILE A 172 -14.38 -3.87 -12.49
C ILE A 172 -14.57 -5.13 -13.33
N ASP A 173 -13.50 -5.82 -13.66
CA ASP A 173 -13.49 -7.08 -14.41
C ASP A 173 -13.12 -8.25 -13.51
N GLY A 174 -13.94 -8.56 -12.55
CA GLY A 174 -13.71 -9.63 -11.59
C GLY A 174 -14.93 -10.47 -11.32
#